data_aa5c1d28bfe723f205276d2be6691130
#
_entry.id   aa5c1d28bfe723f205276d2be6691130
#
_cell.length_a   1.000
_cell.length_b   1.000
_cell.length_c   1.000
_cell.angle_alpha   90.00
_cell.angle_beta   90.00
_cell.angle_gamma   90.00
#
_symmetry.space_group_name_H-M   'P 1'
#
loop_
_entity.id
_entity.type
_entity.pdbx_description
1 polymer ?
#
loop_
_entity_poly.entity_id
_entity_poly.type
_entity_poly.pdbx_seq_one_letter_code
_entity_poly.pdbx_strand_id
1 'polypeptide(L)'
;VHRVFTEAATALDVSELPELYVQYDRALGGMCVGMARAFIVITSGTLELLDDDELRCVIGHELGHLLSGHAVYRTMLDILTRWARRVSWLPVGSVVLLGVVAALREWWRKAELSADRAGLLAGQDPSAALRLLMKLAGGGDLSEVDVTAFLEQAAEYDRGGDLRDSVIKLRMNAFRTHPLPAARAAEMRRWVDSGAYQR
;
A
#
# COMPACT_ATOMS: atom_id res chain seq x y z
N VAL A 1 -11.84 -3.73 16.92
CA VAL A 1 -10.90 -4.37 15.99
C VAL A 1 -11.50 -5.65 15.41
N HIS A 2 -11.83 -6.69 16.24
CA HIS A 2 -12.34 -7.98 15.72
C HIS A 2 -13.60 -7.83 14.86
N ARG A 3 -14.56 -7.02 15.28
CA ARG A 3 -15.77 -6.73 14.51
C ARG A 3 -15.43 -6.17 13.11
N VAL A 4 -14.60 -5.11 13.07
CA VAL A 4 -14.19 -4.46 11.82
C VAL A 4 -13.43 -5.44 10.92
N PHE A 5 -12.58 -6.30 11.51
CA PHE A 5 -11.86 -7.34 10.78
C PHE A 5 -12.80 -8.36 10.13
N THR A 6 -13.80 -8.85 10.88
CA THR A 6 -14.78 -9.80 10.35
C THR A 6 -15.64 -9.18 9.25
N GLU A 7 -16.05 -7.92 9.40
CA GLU A 7 -16.80 -7.17 8.39
C GLU A 7 -15.99 -7.01 7.10
N ALA A 8 -14.72 -6.61 7.19
CA ALA A 8 -13.82 -6.48 6.04
C ALA A 8 -13.60 -7.82 5.32
N ALA A 9 -13.39 -8.89 6.09
CA ALA A 9 -13.19 -10.23 5.54
C ALA A 9 -14.46 -10.75 4.84
N THR A 10 -15.64 -10.48 5.40
CA THR A 10 -16.92 -10.82 4.79
C THR A 10 -17.13 -10.06 3.48
N ALA A 11 -16.82 -8.76 3.45
CA ALA A 11 -16.94 -7.93 2.25
C ALA A 11 -16.04 -8.38 1.09
N LEU A 12 -14.91 -9.03 1.41
CA LEU A 12 -13.96 -9.56 0.43
C LEU A 12 -14.10 -11.07 0.19
N ASP A 13 -15.15 -11.70 0.70
CA ASP A 13 -15.42 -13.14 0.56
C ASP A 13 -14.22 -14.02 1.01
N VAL A 14 -13.59 -13.65 2.13
CA VAL A 14 -12.47 -14.41 2.69
C VAL A 14 -13.01 -15.66 3.36
N SER A 15 -12.68 -16.84 2.82
CA SER A 15 -13.21 -18.14 3.28
C SER A 15 -12.69 -18.56 4.66
N GLU A 16 -11.42 -18.26 4.96
CA GLU A 16 -10.77 -18.56 6.23
C GLU A 16 -10.15 -17.28 6.79
N LEU A 17 -10.60 -16.86 7.97
CA LEU A 17 -10.05 -15.68 8.64
C LEU A 17 -8.59 -15.94 9.01
N PRO A 18 -7.64 -15.11 8.54
CA PRO A 18 -6.26 -15.20 8.99
C PRO A 18 -6.13 -14.75 10.45
N GLU A 19 -5.04 -15.12 11.09
CA GLU A 19 -4.71 -14.58 12.41
C GLU A 19 -4.41 -13.08 12.30
N LEU A 20 -4.89 -12.30 13.28
CA LEU A 20 -4.66 -10.87 13.39
C LEU A 20 -3.90 -10.55 14.67
N TYR A 21 -2.77 -9.90 14.53
CA TYR A 21 -1.90 -9.47 15.64
C TYR A 21 -1.82 -7.95 15.71
N VAL A 22 -1.62 -7.44 16.93
CA VAL A 22 -1.33 -6.04 17.18
C VAL A 22 0.13 -5.91 17.64
N GLN A 23 0.92 -5.12 16.92
CA GLN A 23 2.29 -4.79 17.28
C GLN A 23 2.34 -3.40 17.89
N TYR A 24 3.08 -3.23 18.98
CA TYR A 24 3.34 -1.91 19.52
C TYR A 24 4.28 -1.13 18.59
N ASP A 25 3.72 -0.19 17.87
CA ASP A 25 4.41 0.80 17.04
C ASP A 25 3.48 2.01 16.90
N ARG A 26 4.04 3.21 17.03
CA ARG A 26 3.29 4.45 16.90
C ARG A 26 3.02 4.85 15.44
N ALA A 27 3.79 4.29 14.51
CA ALA A 27 3.56 4.54 13.10
C ALA A 27 2.22 3.94 12.65
N LEU A 28 1.52 4.63 11.77
CA LEU A 28 0.33 4.14 11.12
C LEU A 28 0.73 3.10 10.06
N GLY A 29 0.15 1.91 10.13
CA GLY A 29 0.42 0.86 9.16
C GLY A 29 -0.12 -0.51 9.55
N GLY A 30 -0.07 -1.39 8.57
CA GLY A 30 -0.33 -2.82 8.68
C GLY A 30 0.64 -3.59 7.81
N MET A 31 0.66 -4.89 7.95
CA MET A 31 1.40 -5.79 7.06
C MET A 31 0.78 -7.17 7.02
N CYS A 32 0.71 -7.74 5.83
CA CYS A 32 0.45 -9.16 5.64
C CYS A 32 1.79 -9.91 5.57
N VAL A 33 1.97 -10.91 6.43
CA VAL A 33 3.22 -11.66 6.60
C VAL A 33 2.97 -13.15 6.48
N GLY A 34 3.89 -13.86 5.84
CA GLY A 34 3.87 -15.32 5.77
C GLY A 34 3.77 -15.85 4.33
N MET A 35 4.08 -17.14 4.15
CA MET A 35 4.00 -17.82 2.84
C MET A 35 2.98 -18.97 2.85
N ALA A 36 3.05 -19.89 3.81
CA ALA A 36 2.15 -21.03 3.90
C ALA A 36 0.89 -20.74 4.74
N ARG A 37 1.06 -19.98 5.83
CA ARG A 37 -0.02 -19.42 6.64
C ARG A 37 0.27 -17.94 6.82
N ALA A 38 -0.38 -17.12 6.03
CA ALA A 38 -0.26 -15.68 6.15
C ALA A 38 -1.11 -15.18 7.32
N PHE A 39 -0.60 -14.20 8.03
CA PHE A 39 -1.28 -13.49 9.11
C PHE A 39 -1.14 -11.98 8.92
N ILE A 40 -2.02 -11.24 9.55
CA ILE A 40 -2.03 -9.79 9.47
C ILE A 40 -1.52 -9.20 10.78
N VAL A 41 -0.66 -8.21 10.68
CA VAL A 41 -0.18 -7.41 11.81
C VAL A 41 -0.63 -5.97 11.60
N ILE A 42 -1.24 -5.38 12.62
CA ILE A 42 -1.63 -3.96 12.65
C ILE A 42 -0.86 -3.28 13.78
N THR A 43 -0.42 -2.06 13.55
CA THR A 43 0.28 -1.28 14.58
C THR A 43 -0.70 -0.69 15.60
N SER A 44 -0.23 -0.45 16.83
CA SER A 44 -1.02 0.26 17.84
C SER A 44 -1.39 1.69 17.37
N GLY A 45 -0.46 2.37 16.65
CA GLY A 45 -0.73 3.69 16.07
C GLY A 45 -1.90 3.68 15.09
N THR A 46 -2.09 2.59 14.32
CA THR A 46 -3.26 2.43 13.45
C THR A 46 -4.56 2.40 14.26
N LEU A 47 -4.57 1.68 15.38
CA LEU A 47 -5.75 1.60 16.25
C LEU A 47 -6.05 2.89 17.02
N GLU A 48 -5.03 3.71 17.27
CA GLU A 48 -5.16 4.98 17.97
C GLU A 48 -5.62 6.13 17.04
N LEU A 49 -5.18 6.10 15.78
CA LEU A 49 -5.33 7.22 14.85
C LEU A 49 -6.51 7.07 13.88
N LEU A 50 -7.01 5.85 13.66
CA LEU A 50 -8.03 5.58 12.68
C LEU A 50 -9.41 5.35 13.31
N ASP A 51 -10.44 5.85 12.65
CA ASP A 51 -11.82 5.44 12.92
C ASP A 51 -12.11 4.02 12.35
N ASP A 52 -13.29 3.50 12.65
CA ASP A 52 -13.69 2.14 12.23
C ASP A 52 -13.74 1.98 10.69
N ASP A 53 -14.11 3.01 9.95
CA ASP A 53 -14.22 2.96 8.49
C ASP A 53 -12.84 3.00 7.84
N GLU A 54 -11.95 3.85 8.34
CA GLU A 54 -10.54 3.90 7.92
C GLU A 54 -9.80 2.60 8.28
N LEU A 55 -10.05 2.06 9.49
CA LEU A 55 -9.49 0.78 9.93
C LEU A 55 -9.97 -0.37 9.04
N ARG A 56 -11.24 -0.34 8.59
CA ARG A 56 -11.78 -1.32 7.64
C ARG A 56 -11.04 -1.27 6.31
N CYS A 57 -10.70 -0.06 5.84
CA CYS A 57 -9.89 0.12 4.63
C CYS A 57 -8.47 -0.47 4.80
N VAL A 58 -7.79 -0.24 5.93
CA VAL A 58 -6.46 -0.83 6.19
C VAL A 58 -6.53 -2.35 6.24
N ILE A 59 -7.49 -2.89 6.98
CA ILE A 59 -7.67 -4.34 7.09
C ILE A 59 -7.98 -4.95 5.71
N GLY A 60 -8.85 -4.32 4.94
CA GLY A 60 -9.17 -4.75 3.58
C GLY A 60 -7.97 -4.71 2.65
N HIS A 61 -7.08 -3.71 2.79
CA HIS A 61 -5.82 -3.64 2.06
C HIS A 61 -4.91 -4.83 2.38
N GLU A 62 -4.72 -5.14 3.66
CA GLU A 62 -3.89 -6.28 4.06
C GLU A 62 -4.50 -7.64 3.64
N LEU A 63 -5.84 -7.77 3.72
CA LEU A 63 -6.56 -8.93 3.17
C LEU A 63 -6.39 -9.01 1.64
N GLY A 64 -6.35 -7.89 0.93
CA GLY A 64 -6.06 -7.83 -0.50
C GLY A 64 -4.68 -8.41 -0.84
N HIS A 65 -3.66 -8.09 -0.03
CA HIS A 65 -2.33 -8.70 -0.15
C HIS A 65 -2.35 -10.21 0.11
N LEU A 66 -3.13 -10.66 1.09
CA LEU A 66 -3.29 -12.08 1.41
C LEU A 66 -3.95 -12.83 0.25
N LEU A 67 -5.11 -12.37 -0.21
CA LEU A 67 -5.89 -12.99 -1.27
C LEU A 67 -5.13 -13.07 -2.61
N SER A 68 -4.30 -12.06 -2.89
CA SER A 68 -3.49 -11.99 -4.10
C SER A 68 -2.14 -12.70 -4.00
N GLY A 69 -1.80 -13.29 -2.85
CA GLY A 69 -0.51 -13.96 -2.61
C GLY A 69 0.70 -13.03 -2.66
N HIS A 70 0.51 -11.72 -2.48
CA HIS A 70 1.57 -10.71 -2.58
C HIS A 70 2.69 -10.89 -1.55
N ALA A 71 2.41 -11.53 -0.39
CA ALA A 71 3.38 -11.76 0.68
C ALA A 71 4.62 -12.55 0.21
N VAL A 72 4.43 -13.53 -0.69
CA VAL A 72 5.53 -14.32 -1.26
C VAL A 72 6.48 -13.45 -2.06
N TYR A 73 5.94 -12.62 -2.95
CA TYR A 73 6.75 -11.73 -3.81
C TYR A 73 7.43 -10.61 -3.03
N ARG A 74 6.80 -10.11 -1.98
CA ARG A 74 7.42 -9.17 -1.05
C ARG A 74 8.65 -9.79 -0.38
N THR A 75 8.54 -11.03 0.10
CA THR A 75 9.66 -11.76 0.70
C THR A 75 10.79 -11.96 -0.32
N MET A 76 10.46 -12.33 -1.56
CA MET A 76 11.45 -12.44 -2.65
C MET A 76 12.14 -11.11 -2.91
N LEU A 77 11.39 -10.01 -3.00
CA LEU A 77 11.95 -8.67 -3.21
C LEU A 77 12.90 -8.27 -2.08
N ASP A 78 12.55 -8.53 -0.83
CA ASP A 78 13.41 -8.25 0.32
C ASP A 78 14.71 -9.05 0.29
N ILE A 79 14.63 -10.35 0.00
CA ILE A 79 15.80 -11.22 -0.13
C ILE A 79 16.70 -10.71 -1.28
N LEU A 80 16.15 -10.51 -2.47
CA LEU A 80 16.91 -10.08 -3.64
C LEU A 80 17.52 -8.69 -3.46
N THR A 81 16.82 -7.77 -2.77
CA THR A 81 17.35 -6.44 -2.47
C THR A 81 18.55 -6.51 -1.50
N ARG A 82 18.50 -7.40 -0.50
CA ARG A 82 19.64 -7.64 0.41
C ARG A 82 20.81 -8.26 -0.32
N TRP A 83 20.57 -9.21 -1.22
CA TRP A 83 21.60 -9.82 -2.05
C TRP A 83 22.20 -8.82 -3.04
N ALA A 84 21.38 -8.00 -3.70
CA ALA A 84 21.86 -6.96 -4.62
C ALA A 84 22.86 -6.01 -3.95
N ARG A 85 22.60 -5.64 -2.68
CA ARG A 85 23.53 -4.81 -1.89
C ARG A 85 24.85 -5.53 -1.57
N ARG A 86 24.83 -6.85 -1.38
CA ARG A 86 26.04 -7.64 -1.07
C ARG A 86 26.92 -7.90 -2.28
N VAL A 87 26.32 -8.04 -3.46
CA VAL A 87 27.03 -8.36 -4.71
C VAL A 87 27.26 -7.14 -5.63
N SER A 88 26.97 -5.94 -5.14
CA SER A 88 27.10 -4.69 -5.90
C SER A 88 28.51 -4.39 -6.40
N TRP A 89 29.54 -5.07 -5.85
CA TRP A 89 30.93 -5.00 -6.28
C TRP A 89 31.26 -5.86 -7.51
N LEU A 90 30.36 -6.79 -7.92
CA LEU A 90 30.52 -7.64 -9.11
C LEU A 90 29.97 -6.92 -10.36
N PRO A 91 30.79 -6.61 -11.39
CA PRO A 91 30.36 -5.70 -12.47
C PRO A 91 29.17 -6.22 -13.30
N VAL A 92 29.14 -7.51 -13.65
CA VAL A 92 28.15 -8.07 -14.59
C VAL A 92 26.93 -8.62 -13.87
N GLY A 93 27.11 -9.35 -12.77
CA GLY A 93 26.01 -9.95 -12.01
C GLY A 93 25.12 -8.91 -11.33
N SER A 94 25.68 -7.75 -10.98
CA SER A 94 24.95 -6.66 -10.34
C SER A 94 23.93 -5.99 -11.26
N VAL A 95 24.22 -5.83 -12.55
CA VAL A 95 23.30 -5.18 -13.52
C VAL A 95 22.05 -6.01 -13.73
N VAL A 96 22.19 -7.33 -13.94
CA VAL A 96 21.05 -8.24 -14.10
C VAL A 96 20.21 -8.28 -12.83
N LEU A 97 20.82 -8.41 -11.66
CA LEU A 97 20.12 -8.45 -10.38
C LEU A 97 19.40 -7.13 -10.09
N LEU A 98 20.00 -5.98 -10.42
CA LEU A 98 19.34 -4.67 -10.30
C LEU A 98 18.14 -4.55 -11.24
N GLY A 99 18.22 -5.10 -12.45
CA GLY A 99 17.08 -5.18 -13.38
C GLY A 99 15.92 -6.00 -12.81
N VAL A 100 16.20 -7.17 -12.24
CA VAL A 100 15.18 -8.00 -11.58
C VAL A 100 14.57 -7.30 -10.38
N VAL A 101 15.39 -6.68 -9.52
CA VAL A 101 14.90 -5.90 -8.36
C VAL A 101 14.03 -4.72 -8.82
N ALA A 102 14.41 -4.02 -9.89
CA ALA A 102 13.61 -2.92 -10.43
C ALA A 102 12.25 -3.41 -10.96
N ALA A 103 12.22 -4.52 -11.69
CA ALA A 103 10.98 -5.11 -12.19
C ALA A 103 10.05 -5.58 -11.05
N LEU A 104 10.60 -6.21 -10.02
CA LEU A 104 9.83 -6.62 -8.83
C LEU A 104 9.30 -5.42 -8.05
N ARG A 105 10.04 -4.31 -7.98
CA ARG A 105 9.56 -3.07 -7.34
C ARG A 105 8.43 -2.43 -8.13
N GLU A 106 8.50 -2.45 -9.47
CA GLU A 106 7.41 -1.98 -10.31
C GLU A 106 6.16 -2.83 -10.13
N TRP A 107 6.33 -4.16 -10.13
CA TRP A 107 5.26 -5.09 -9.83
C TRP A 107 4.66 -4.81 -8.44
N TRP A 108 5.50 -4.60 -7.40
CA TRP A 108 5.05 -4.29 -6.05
C TRP A 108 4.21 -3.01 -5.99
N ARG A 109 4.61 -1.95 -6.72
CA ARG A 109 3.80 -0.73 -6.81
C ARG A 109 2.39 -0.99 -7.34
N LYS A 110 2.25 -1.87 -8.33
CA LYS A 110 0.94 -2.27 -8.86
C LYS A 110 0.17 -3.16 -7.89
N ALA A 111 0.85 -4.00 -7.14
CA ALA A 111 0.27 -4.82 -6.08
C ALA A 111 -0.33 -3.94 -4.97
N GLU A 112 0.34 -2.84 -4.58
CA GLU A 112 -0.20 -1.85 -3.64
C GLU A 112 -1.50 -1.22 -4.14
N LEU A 113 -1.58 -0.84 -5.42
CA LEU A 113 -2.79 -0.27 -6.01
C LEU A 113 -3.95 -1.28 -6.05
N SER A 114 -3.68 -2.57 -6.26
CA SER A 114 -4.70 -3.60 -6.18
C SER A 114 -5.16 -3.85 -4.74
N ALA A 115 -4.26 -3.78 -3.78
CA ALA A 115 -4.58 -3.86 -2.36
C ALA A 115 -5.40 -2.65 -1.90
N ASP A 116 -5.12 -1.45 -2.41
CA ASP A 116 -5.95 -0.25 -2.16
C ASP A 116 -7.39 -0.41 -2.64
N ARG A 117 -7.58 -1.03 -3.82
CA ARG A 117 -8.92 -1.35 -4.32
C ARG A 117 -9.63 -2.34 -3.41
N ALA A 118 -8.94 -3.37 -2.92
CA ALA A 118 -9.50 -4.29 -1.93
C ALA A 118 -9.85 -3.57 -0.63
N GLY A 119 -9.01 -2.64 -0.16
CA GLY A 119 -9.29 -1.78 0.99
C GLY A 119 -10.56 -0.95 0.80
N LEU A 120 -10.72 -0.33 -0.37
CA LEU A 120 -11.93 0.44 -0.70
C LEU A 120 -13.16 -0.44 -0.82
N LEU A 121 -13.05 -1.65 -1.40
CA LEU A 121 -14.17 -2.61 -1.47
C LEU A 121 -14.60 -3.09 -0.08
N ALA A 122 -13.65 -3.31 0.83
CA ALA A 122 -13.95 -3.67 2.21
C ALA A 122 -14.57 -2.51 3.00
N GLY A 123 -14.04 -1.30 2.83
CA GLY A 123 -14.49 -0.08 3.51
C GLY A 123 -15.82 0.47 2.98
N GLN A 124 -16.08 0.30 1.67
CA GLN A 124 -17.25 0.81 0.95
C GLN A 124 -17.47 2.32 1.10
N ASP A 125 -16.46 3.05 1.54
CA ASP A 125 -16.46 4.51 1.67
C ASP A 125 -15.19 5.13 1.05
N PRO A 126 -15.31 5.72 -0.17
CA PRO A 126 -14.20 6.42 -0.81
C PRO A 126 -13.64 7.58 0.01
N SER A 127 -14.47 8.22 0.85
CA SER A 127 -14.03 9.32 1.70
C SER A 127 -13.16 8.84 2.85
N ALA A 128 -13.51 7.70 3.48
CA ALA A 128 -12.67 7.07 4.51
C ALA A 128 -11.32 6.62 3.92
N ALA A 129 -11.34 6.00 2.74
CA ALA A 129 -10.12 5.60 2.05
C ALA A 129 -9.21 6.80 1.71
N LEU A 130 -9.79 7.95 1.31
CA LEU A 130 -9.03 9.17 1.07
C LEU A 130 -8.45 9.73 2.37
N ARG A 131 -9.24 9.83 3.45
CA ARG A 131 -8.76 10.28 4.77
C ARG A 131 -7.60 9.40 5.26
N LEU A 132 -7.71 8.08 5.11
CA LEU A 132 -6.63 7.15 5.43
C LEU A 132 -5.34 7.51 4.69
N LEU A 133 -5.38 7.73 3.37
CA LEU A 133 -4.21 8.08 2.57
C LEU A 133 -3.63 9.44 2.96
N MET A 134 -4.47 10.39 3.35
CA MET A 134 -4.03 11.68 3.87
C MET A 134 -3.32 11.52 5.23
N LYS A 135 -3.87 10.71 6.15
CA LYS A 135 -3.22 10.37 7.43
C LYS A 135 -1.87 9.68 7.23
N LEU A 136 -1.78 8.77 6.26
CA LEU A 136 -0.52 8.12 5.86
C LEU A 136 0.52 9.12 5.30
N ALA A 137 0.07 10.19 4.64
CA ALA A 137 0.95 11.24 4.13
C ALA A 137 1.38 12.24 5.20
N GLY A 138 0.44 12.66 6.06
CA GLY A 138 0.59 13.77 7.00
C GLY A 138 0.88 13.38 8.45
N GLY A 139 0.96 12.07 8.77
CA GLY A 139 1.30 11.64 10.13
C GLY A 139 0.12 11.57 11.13
N GLY A 140 -1.12 11.50 10.63
CA GLY A 140 -2.29 11.15 11.45
C GLY A 140 -3.23 12.32 11.79
N ASP A 141 -2.75 13.53 11.95
CA ASP A 141 -3.59 14.71 12.19
C ASP A 141 -4.02 15.34 10.86
N LEU A 142 -5.32 15.35 10.58
CA LEU A 142 -5.88 15.96 9.38
C LEU A 142 -6.30 17.43 9.57
N SER A 143 -6.23 17.97 10.78
CA SER A 143 -6.66 19.35 11.06
C SER A 143 -5.82 20.40 10.30
N GLU A 144 -4.58 20.06 9.97
CA GLU A 144 -3.64 20.89 9.23
C GLU A 144 -3.46 20.49 7.76
N VAL A 145 -4.19 19.46 7.28
CA VAL A 145 -4.06 18.95 5.92
C VAL A 145 -5.17 19.50 5.02
N ASP A 146 -4.79 20.32 4.05
CA ASP A 146 -5.72 20.75 3.00
C ASP A 146 -5.97 19.62 1.99
N VAL A 147 -7.22 19.13 1.98
CA VAL A 147 -7.67 18.05 1.07
C VAL A 147 -7.49 18.46 -0.39
N THR A 148 -7.77 19.73 -0.71
CA THR A 148 -7.68 20.24 -2.08
C THR A 148 -6.23 20.25 -2.54
N ALA A 149 -5.34 20.81 -1.72
CA ALA A 149 -3.91 20.82 -2.00
C ALA A 149 -3.32 19.40 -2.11
N PHE A 150 -3.76 18.46 -1.27
CA PHE A 150 -3.35 17.06 -1.38
C PHE A 150 -3.78 16.42 -2.70
N LEU A 151 -5.01 16.64 -3.15
CA LEU A 151 -5.52 16.13 -4.43
C LEU A 151 -4.89 16.82 -5.63
N GLU A 152 -4.58 18.12 -5.54
CA GLU A 152 -3.83 18.85 -6.57
C GLU A 152 -2.41 18.30 -6.70
N GLN A 153 -1.72 18.07 -5.60
CA GLN A 153 -0.41 17.42 -5.60
C GLN A 153 -0.45 16.01 -6.21
N ALA A 154 -1.51 15.25 -5.92
CA ALA A 154 -1.74 13.94 -6.53
C ALA A 154 -1.92 14.04 -8.05
N ALA A 155 -2.71 15.00 -8.52
CA ALA A 155 -2.95 15.24 -9.93
C ALA A 155 -1.71 15.79 -10.66
N GLU A 156 -0.90 16.61 -10.01
CA GLU A 156 0.36 17.11 -10.54
C GLU A 156 1.40 16.00 -10.69
N TYR A 157 1.50 15.12 -9.68
CA TYR A 157 2.35 13.93 -9.75
C TYR A 157 2.04 13.07 -10.99
N ASP A 158 0.75 12.96 -11.33
CA ASP A 158 0.27 12.18 -12.48
C ASP A 158 0.58 12.86 -13.83
N ARG A 159 0.45 14.19 -13.89
CA ARG A 159 0.69 15.00 -15.10
C ARG A 159 2.17 15.20 -15.46
N GLY A 160 3.09 14.99 -14.52
CA GLY A 160 4.52 15.19 -14.73
C GLY A 160 5.11 14.19 -15.71
N GLY A 161 5.23 14.59 -16.99
CA GLY A 161 5.65 13.78 -18.13
C GLY A 161 7.07 14.05 -18.67
N ASP A 162 7.89 14.86 -18.01
CA ASP A 162 9.27 15.08 -18.47
C ASP A 162 10.18 13.90 -18.07
N LEU A 163 11.07 13.49 -18.97
CA LEU A 163 12.02 12.39 -18.75
C LEU A 163 12.89 12.61 -17.49
N ARG A 164 13.23 13.87 -17.20
CA ARG A 164 13.99 14.24 -15.99
C ARG A 164 13.17 14.00 -14.72
N ASP A 165 11.90 14.40 -14.71
CA ASP A 165 10.97 14.16 -13.61
C ASP A 165 10.71 12.68 -13.42
N SER A 166 10.62 11.91 -14.51
CA SER A 166 10.46 10.45 -14.46
C SER A 166 11.68 9.78 -13.82
N VAL A 167 12.89 10.24 -14.07
CA VAL A 167 14.11 9.72 -13.43
C VAL A 167 14.17 10.11 -11.94
N ILE A 168 13.78 11.33 -11.58
CA ILE A 168 13.74 11.77 -10.18
C ILE A 168 12.65 11.02 -9.44
N LYS A 169 11.45 10.88 -10.01
CA LYS A 169 10.34 10.08 -9.46
C LYS A 169 10.74 8.61 -9.28
N LEU A 170 11.43 8.03 -10.27
CA LEU A 170 11.98 6.68 -10.20
C LEU A 170 12.98 6.55 -9.04
N ARG A 171 13.88 7.52 -8.88
CA ARG A 171 14.86 7.54 -7.79
C ARG A 171 14.23 7.72 -6.41
N MET A 172 13.27 8.64 -6.27
CA MET A 172 12.55 8.87 -5.01
C MET A 172 11.71 7.66 -4.61
N ASN A 173 11.09 6.98 -5.57
CA ASN A 173 10.27 5.78 -5.32
C ASN A 173 11.11 4.50 -5.25
N ALA A 174 12.32 4.47 -5.82
CA ALA A 174 13.17 3.28 -5.85
C ALA A 174 13.60 2.78 -4.46
N PHE A 175 13.59 3.66 -3.44
CA PHE A 175 13.97 3.33 -2.07
C PHE A 175 12.79 3.24 -1.10
N ARG A 176 11.55 3.52 -1.56
CA ARG A 176 10.34 3.40 -0.73
C ARG A 176 9.71 2.02 -0.91
N THR A 177 9.21 1.47 0.17
CA THR A 177 8.48 0.19 0.18
C THR A 177 7.07 0.34 -0.35
N HIS A 178 6.47 1.53 -0.25
CA HIS A 178 5.13 1.84 -0.74
C HIS A 178 5.16 3.07 -1.66
N PRO A 179 4.27 3.15 -2.67
CA PRO A 179 4.08 4.36 -3.46
C PRO A 179 3.67 5.55 -2.57
N LEU A 180 3.88 6.75 -3.07
CA LEU A 180 3.44 7.97 -2.37
C LEU A 180 1.91 7.93 -2.14
N PRO A 181 1.41 8.25 -0.93
CA PRO A 181 -0.02 8.26 -0.65
C PRO A 181 -0.82 9.13 -1.61
N ALA A 182 -0.26 10.26 -2.06
CA ALA A 182 -0.88 11.12 -3.07
C ALA A 182 -1.09 10.40 -4.41
N ALA A 183 -0.09 9.61 -4.87
CA ALA A 183 -0.22 8.83 -6.11
C ALA A 183 -1.27 7.71 -5.96
N ARG A 184 -1.34 7.06 -4.79
CA ARG A 184 -2.37 6.06 -4.47
C ARG A 184 -3.77 6.69 -4.47
N ALA A 185 -3.92 7.88 -3.89
CA ALA A 185 -5.17 8.63 -3.88
C ALA A 185 -5.65 8.99 -5.30
N ALA A 186 -4.74 9.45 -6.18
CA ALA A 186 -5.07 9.74 -7.58
C ALA A 186 -5.57 8.50 -8.33
N GLU A 187 -4.89 7.36 -8.17
CA GLU A 187 -5.29 6.10 -8.78
C GLU A 187 -6.65 5.60 -8.26
N MET A 188 -6.86 5.66 -6.95
CA MET A 188 -8.12 5.27 -6.33
C MET A 188 -9.27 6.13 -6.84
N ARG A 189 -9.07 7.46 -6.90
CA ARG A 189 -10.08 8.38 -7.44
C ARG A 189 -10.39 8.06 -8.89
N ARG A 190 -9.40 7.87 -9.76
CA ARG A 190 -9.61 7.47 -11.16
C ARG A 190 -10.43 6.18 -11.27
N TRP A 191 -10.17 5.20 -10.41
CA TRP A 191 -10.91 3.95 -10.40
C TRP A 191 -12.38 4.16 -10.01
N VAL A 192 -12.66 4.98 -9.02
CA VAL A 192 -14.03 5.34 -8.60
C VAL A 192 -14.73 6.11 -9.73
N ASP A 193 -14.08 7.16 -10.28
CA ASP A 193 -14.64 8.02 -11.33
C ASP A 193 -14.91 7.27 -12.65
N SER A 194 -14.18 6.18 -12.92
CA SER A 194 -14.41 5.31 -14.07
C SER A 194 -15.68 4.46 -13.97
N GLY A 195 -16.36 4.44 -12.82
CA GLY A 195 -17.51 3.59 -12.54
C GLY A 195 -17.17 2.10 -12.36
N ALA A 196 -15.89 1.72 -12.39
CA ALA A 196 -15.47 0.34 -12.20
C ALA A 196 -15.66 -0.14 -10.75
N TYR A 197 -15.66 0.78 -9.80
CA TYR A 197 -15.95 0.50 -8.39
C TYR A 197 -17.40 0.04 -8.14
N GLN A 198 -18.35 0.48 -8.97
CA GLN A 198 -19.78 0.19 -8.81
C GLN A 198 -20.25 -1.07 -9.56
N ARG A 199 -19.35 -1.74 -10.29
CA ARG A 199 -19.61 -2.96 -11.07
C ARG A 199 -19.15 -4.20 -10.32
#